data_68310c5b9984d85e3b464a7094601327
#
_entry.id   68310c5b9984d85e3b464a7094601327
#
_cell.length_a   1.000
_cell.length_b   1.000
_cell.length_c   1.000
_cell.angle_alpha   90.00
_cell.angle_beta   90.00
_cell.angle_gamma   90.00
#
_symmetry.space_group_name_H-M   'P 1'
#
loop_
_entity.id
_entity.type
_entity.pdbx_description
1 polymer ?
#
loop_
_entity_poly.entity_id
_entity_poly.type
_entity_poly.pdbx_seq_one_letter_code
_entity_poly.pdbx_strand_id
1 'polypeptide(L)'
;AEIAVASTKAYTTQVLMLTMIALHMALCKGTLEPARYDGLLKELQRLPDKAEEILSDVTPVQRYAARFFSQEDMFFIGRGLDSALCMEASLKLKEISYIHSEAMAAGELKHGTIALIEPGRLVVALCTQGNTIEKLRSNIREVLTRGAVVLTIGYEDSDAEKELTEYRLTIPRTDDLLAPALAVIPAQLFAYYCAIQRGYDPDKPRNLAKSVTVE
;
A
#
# COMPACT_ATOMS: atom_id res chain seq x y z
N ALA A 1 21.13 -14.58 3.81
CA ALA A 1 20.07 -15.57 3.97
C ALA A 1 18.78 -14.86 4.38
N GLU A 2 17.65 -15.26 3.85
CA GLU A 2 16.35 -14.70 4.19
C GLU A 2 15.83 -15.42 5.44
N ILE A 3 15.56 -14.63 6.49
CA ILE A 3 15.17 -15.15 7.80
C ILE A 3 13.64 -15.15 7.92
N ALA A 4 13.00 -14.06 7.47
CA ALA A 4 11.57 -13.89 7.55
C ALA A 4 10.79 -14.74 6.53
N VAL A 5 9.62 -15.22 6.93
CA VAL A 5 8.70 -15.97 6.04
C VAL A 5 7.95 -15.01 5.11
N ALA A 6 7.44 -13.91 5.65
CA ALA A 6 6.68 -12.92 4.88
C ALA A 6 7.56 -12.25 3.81
N SER A 7 7.06 -12.22 2.57
CA SER A 7 7.78 -11.62 1.45
C SER A 7 7.62 -10.09 1.47
N THR A 8 8.73 -9.37 1.45
CA THR A 8 8.77 -7.90 1.38
C THR A 8 9.56 -7.45 0.16
N LYS A 9 10.89 -7.49 0.22
CA LYS A 9 11.76 -7.12 -0.90
C LYS A 9 11.48 -7.91 -2.19
N ALA A 10 11.11 -9.19 -2.08
CA ALA A 10 10.83 -10.02 -3.25
C ALA A 10 9.59 -9.50 -4.00
N TYR A 11 8.53 -9.06 -3.32
CA TYR A 11 7.38 -8.42 -3.95
C TYR A 11 7.81 -7.18 -4.75
N THR A 12 8.54 -6.26 -4.11
CA THR A 12 8.97 -5.02 -4.75
C THR A 12 9.85 -5.29 -5.98
N THR A 13 10.81 -6.20 -5.86
CA THR A 13 11.70 -6.55 -7.00
C THR A 13 10.95 -7.25 -8.14
N GLN A 14 9.97 -8.09 -7.84
CA GLN A 14 9.11 -8.71 -8.87
C GLN A 14 8.27 -7.66 -9.60
N VAL A 15 7.62 -6.73 -8.88
CA VAL A 15 6.84 -5.64 -9.48
C VAL A 15 7.73 -4.79 -10.39
N LEU A 16 8.92 -4.41 -9.93
CA LEU A 16 9.87 -3.62 -10.72
C LEU A 16 10.34 -4.38 -11.97
N MET A 17 10.67 -5.68 -11.84
CA MET A 17 11.08 -6.49 -12.98
C MET A 17 9.97 -6.62 -14.03
N LEU A 18 8.74 -6.88 -13.60
CA LEU A 18 7.58 -6.96 -14.50
C LEU A 18 7.31 -5.60 -15.18
N THR A 19 7.47 -4.50 -14.44
CA THR A 19 7.36 -3.15 -14.99
C THR A 19 8.43 -2.91 -16.07
N MET A 20 9.69 -3.26 -15.81
CA MET A 20 10.77 -3.13 -16.79
C MET A 20 10.50 -3.95 -18.06
N ILE A 21 10.02 -5.19 -17.92
CA ILE A 21 9.63 -6.05 -19.05
C ILE A 21 8.50 -5.38 -19.84
N ALA A 22 7.45 -4.90 -19.17
CA ALA A 22 6.33 -4.24 -19.82
C ALA A 22 6.76 -2.97 -20.58
N LEU A 23 7.62 -2.13 -20.00
CA LEU A 23 8.17 -0.94 -20.62
C LEU A 23 8.99 -1.29 -21.87
N HIS A 24 9.85 -2.31 -21.78
CA HIS A 24 10.64 -2.76 -22.93
C HIS A 24 9.76 -3.30 -24.06
N MET A 25 8.75 -4.10 -23.71
CA MET A 25 7.78 -4.62 -24.72
C MET A 25 6.99 -3.49 -25.35
N ALA A 26 6.56 -2.48 -24.59
CA ALA A 26 5.82 -1.34 -25.11
C ALA A 26 6.69 -0.50 -26.07
N LEU A 27 7.96 -0.31 -25.76
CA LEU A 27 8.92 0.35 -26.65
C LEU A 27 9.09 -0.43 -27.96
N CYS A 28 9.34 -1.75 -27.88
CA CYS A 28 9.51 -2.61 -29.05
C CYS A 28 8.26 -2.64 -29.97
N LYS A 29 7.07 -2.55 -29.38
CA LYS A 29 5.79 -2.49 -30.11
C LYS A 29 5.45 -1.09 -30.65
N GLY A 30 6.24 -0.08 -30.32
CA GLY A 30 5.97 1.31 -30.71
C GLY A 30 4.74 1.91 -30.02
N THR A 31 4.28 1.34 -28.90
CA THR A 31 3.16 1.85 -28.10
C THR A 31 3.59 2.80 -26.98
N LEU A 32 4.89 2.91 -26.76
CA LEU A 32 5.52 3.85 -25.82
C LEU A 32 6.56 4.68 -26.56
N GLU A 33 6.43 6.00 -26.48
CA GLU A 33 7.38 6.92 -27.06
C GLU A 33 8.78 6.80 -26.42
N PRO A 34 9.88 6.82 -27.18
CA PRO A 34 11.24 6.68 -26.65
C PRO A 34 11.57 7.66 -25.53
N ALA A 35 11.16 8.93 -25.67
CA ALA A 35 11.40 9.96 -24.65
C ALA A 35 10.68 9.63 -23.32
N ARG A 36 9.46 9.04 -23.38
CA ARG A 36 8.72 8.60 -22.19
C ARG A 36 9.39 7.39 -21.56
N TYR A 37 9.90 6.46 -22.37
CA TYR A 37 10.66 5.30 -21.88
C TYR A 37 11.93 5.75 -21.14
N ASP A 38 12.73 6.66 -21.71
CA ASP A 38 13.93 7.19 -21.07
C ASP A 38 13.62 7.93 -19.77
N GLY A 39 12.50 8.67 -19.74
CA GLY A 39 12.02 9.34 -18.53
C GLY A 39 11.71 8.34 -17.41
N LEU A 40 11.02 7.25 -17.74
CA LEU A 40 10.68 6.19 -16.76
C LEU A 40 11.93 5.44 -16.27
N LEU A 41 12.91 5.18 -17.14
CA LEU A 41 14.18 4.58 -16.71
C LEU A 41 14.96 5.48 -15.74
N LYS A 42 14.99 6.78 -15.98
CA LYS A 42 15.62 7.74 -15.05
C LYS A 42 14.89 7.78 -13.72
N GLU A 43 13.58 7.68 -13.75
CA GLU A 43 12.78 7.66 -12.51
C GLU A 43 12.96 6.34 -11.74
N LEU A 44 13.06 5.19 -12.43
CA LEU A 44 13.42 3.91 -11.83
C LEU A 44 14.74 3.96 -11.06
N GLN A 45 15.75 4.65 -11.63
CA GLN A 45 17.05 4.82 -10.98
C GLN A 45 17.01 5.65 -9.69
N ARG A 46 15.98 6.47 -9.51
CA ARG A 46 15.78 7.30 -8.31
C ARG A 46 14.98 6.59 -7.21
N LEU A 47 14.36 5.45 -7.50
CA LEU A 47 13.53 4.75 -6.52
C LEU A 47 14.31 4.33 -5.26
N PRO A 48 15.59 3.88 -5.31
CA PRO A 48 16.34 3.57 -4.10
C PRO A 48 16.47 4.78 -3.16
N ASP A 49 16.85 5.96 -3.67
CA ASP A 49 16.99 7.18 -2.87
C ASP A 49 15.65 7.57 -2.21
N LYS A 50 14.55 7.48 -2.98
CA LYS A 50 13.20 7.75 -2.47
C LYS A 50 12.75 6.72 -1.43
N ALA A 51 13.16 5.46 -1.57
CA ALA A 51 12.90 4.43 -0.57
C ALA A 51 13.68 4.72 0.73
N GLU A 52 14.93 5.13 0.64
CA GLU A 52 15.74 5.55 1.79
C GLU A 52 15.13 6.77 2.49
N GLU A 53 14.58 7.73 1.73
CA GLU A 53 13.87 8.87 2.27
C GLU A 53 12.65 8.43 3.10
N ILE A 54 11.81 7.51 2.60
CA ILE A 54 10.67 6.96 3.35
C ILE A 54 11.15 6.25 4.63
N LEU A 55 12.25 5.54 4.57
CA LEU A 55 12.81 4.78 5.70
C LEU A 55 13.56 5.65 6.71
N SER A 56 13.93 6.88 6.35
CA SER A 56 14.67 7.81 7.22
C SER A 56 13.86 8.29 8.43
N ASP A 57 12.53 8.38 8.30
CA ASP A 57 11.62 8.69 9.42
C ASP A 57 10.38 7.78 9.40
N VAL A 58 10.42 6.75 10.22
CA VAL A 58 9.32 5.81 10.41
C VAL A 58 8.38 6.19 11.57
N THR A 59 8.64 7.31 12.25
CA THR A 59 7.85 7.78 13.41
C THR A 59 6.35 7.92 13.10
N PRO A 60 5.91 8.47 11.95
CA PRO A 60 4.48 8.52 11.62
C PRO A 60 3.83 7.15 11.54
N VAL A 61 4.53 6.18 10.92
CA VAL A 61 4.02 4.80 10.80
C VAL A 61 3.90 4.14 12.17
N GLN A 62 4.92 4.29 13.02
CA GLN A 62 4.91 3.77 14.40
C GLN A 62 3.74 4.34 15.20
N ARG A 63 3.52 5.64 15.12
CA ARG A 63 2.42 6.34 15.81
C ARG A 63 1.06 5.82 15.37
N TYR A 64 0.85 5.62 14.07
CA TYR A 64 -0.43 5.12 13.56
C TYR A 64 -0.62 3.64 13.85
N ALA A 65 0.44 2.83 13.75
CA ALA A 65 0.38 1.44 14.18
C ALA A 65 0.01 1.31 15.67
N ALA A 66 0.65 2.10 16.54
CA ALA A 66 0.33 2.12 17.98
C ALA A 66 -1.11 2.57 18.27
N ARG A 67 -1.72 3.40 17.40
CA ARG A 67 -3.12 3.82 17.55
C ARG A 67 -4.10 2.75 17.09
N PHE A 68 -3.76 2.00 16.04
CA PHE A 68 -4.72 1.15 15.34
C PHE A 68 -4.48 -0.36 15.50
N PHE A 69 -3.40 -0.80 16.17
CA PHE A 69 -3.07 -2.22 16.30
C PHE A 69 -4.15 -3.07 16.99
N SER A 70 -5.03 -2.45 17.79
CA SER A 70 -6.12 -3.13 18.50
C SER A 70 -7.36 -3.35 17.65
N GLN A 71 -7.43 -2.83 16.44
CA GLN A 71 -8.51 -3.10 15.50
C GLN A 71 -8.55 -4.61 15.18
N GLU A 72 -9.76 -5.18 15.15
CA GLU A 72 -9.96 -6.58 14.76
C GLU A 72 -10.05 -6.73 13.24
N ASP A 73 -10.64 -5.72 12.58
CA ASP A 73 -10.83 -5.66 11.14
C ASP A 73 -10.35 -4.33 10.57
N MET A 74 -9.72 -4.39 9.40
CA MET A 74 -9.30 -3.20 8.63
C MET A 74 -9.63 -3.39 7.16
N PHE A 75 -9.90 -2.28 6.47
CA PHE A 75 -10.16 -2.29 5.03
C PHE A 75 -9.08 -1.53 4.29
N PHE A 76 -8.70 -2.05 3.12
CA PHE A 76 -7.76 -1.40 2.21
C PHE A 76 -8.49 -1.10 0.91
N ILE A 77 -8.48 0.17 0.50
CA ILE A 77 -9.15 0.61 -0.72
C ILE A 77 -8.21 1.40 -1.62
N GLY A 78 -8.34 1.20 -2.92
CA GLY A 78 -7.58 1.91 -3.93
C GLY A 78 -8.25 1.83 -5.29
N ARG A 79 -7.70 2.53 -6.27
CA ARG A 79 -8.14 2.46 -7.66
C ARG A 79 -6.96 2.22 -8.59
N GLY A 80 -7.20 1.57 -9.75
CA GLY A 80 -6.12 1.25 -10.68
C GLY A 80 -5.05 0.38 -10.03
N LEU A 81 -3.79 0.76 -10.15
CA LEU A 81 -2.66 0.03 -9.55
C LEU A 81 -2.72 0.01 -8.02
N ASP A 82 -3.25 1.05 -7.39
CA ASP A 82 -3.43 1.09 -5.94
C ASP A 82 -4.38 0.00 -5.45
N SER A 83 -5.38 -0.40 -6.23
CA SER A 83 -6.27 -1.51 -5.88
C SER A 83 -5.51 -2.85 -5.77
N ALA A 84 -4.58 -3.11 -6.68
CA ALA A 84 -3.72 -4.29 -6.61
C ALA A 84 -2.75 -4.21 -5.42
N LEU A 85 -2.18 -3.03 -5.15
CA LEU A 85 -1.31 -2.81 -4.01
C LEU A 85 -2.05 -2.97 -2.66
N CYS A 86 -3.33 -2.62 -2.58
CA CYS A 86 -4.16 -2.89 -1.40
C CYS A 86 -4.20 -4.37 -1.03
N MET A 87 -4.19 -5.27 -2.03
CA MET A 87 -4.20 -6.72 -1.80
C MET A 87 -2.91 -7.16 -1.10
N GLU A 88 -1.75 -6.65 -1.52
CA GLU A 88 -0.45 -6.91 -0.88
C GLU A 88 -0.39 -6.31 0.53
N ALA A 89 -0.84 -5.07 0.71
CA ALA A 89 -0.87 -4.41 2.01
C ALA A 89 -1.74 -5.18 3.02
N SER A 90 -2.94 -5.60 2.61
CA SER A 90 -3.82 -6.45 3.40
C SER A 90 -3.20 -7.81 3.71
N LEU A 91 -2.53 -8.42 2.73
CA LEU A 91 -1.85 -9.70 2.92
C LEU A 91 -0.75 -9.58 3.99
N LYS A 92 0.11 -8.57 3.91
CA LYS A 92 1.17 -8.36 4.91
C LYS A 92 0.60 -8.15 6.31
N LEU A 93 -0.47 -7.37 6.43
CA LEU A 93 -1.13 -7.16 7.72
C LEU A 93 -1.65 -8.48 8.31
N LYS A 94 -2.33 -9.29 7.51
CA LYS A 94 -2.84 -10.61 7.94
C LYS A 94 -1.73 -11.57 8.34
N GLU A 95 -0.68 -11.66 7.53
CA GLU A 95 0.39 -12.63 7.71
C GLU A 95 1.14 -12.46 9.03
N ILE A 96 1.43 -11.22 9.44
CA ILE A 96 2.34 -10.97 10.56
C ILE A 96 1.66 -10.39 11.80
N SER A 97 0.53 -9.67 11.65
CA SER A 97 -0.19 -9.08 12.80
C SER A 97 -1.46 -9.85 13.17
N TYR A 98 -1.94 -10.73 12.31
CA TYR A 98 -3.18 -11.52 12.45
C TYR A 98 -4.43 -10.66 12.60
N ILE A 99 -4.37 -9.39 12.19
CA ILE A 99 -5.54 -8.55 12.05
C ILE A 99 -6.26 -8.99 10.78
N HIS A 100 -7.56 -9.29 10.91
CA HIS A 100 -8.36 -9.54 9.71
C HIS A 100 -8.41 -8.30 8.84
N SER A 101 -8.20 -8.46 7.54
CA SER A 101 -8.30 -7.33 6.62
C SER A 101 -8.78 -7.75 5.24
N GLU A 102 -9.52 -6.86 4.62
CA GLU A 102 -10.06 -7.03 3.28
C GLU A 102 -9.56 -5.90 2.37
N ALA A 103 -9.13 -6.26 1.18
CA ALA A 103 -8.68 -5.31 0.17
C ALA A 103 -9.62 -5.35 -1.05
N MET A 104 -9.96 -4.17 -1.58
CA MET A 104 -10.86 -4.08 -2.73
C MET A 104 -10.61 -2.84 -3.57
N ALA A 105 -11.09 -2.89 -4.81
CA ALA A 105 -11.23 -1.69 -5.58
C ALA A 105 -12.26 -0.76 -4.92
N ALA A 106 -11.88 0.51 -4.69
CA ALA A 106 -12.71 1.44 -3.95
C ALA A 106 -14.11 1.65 -4.56
N GLY A 107 -14.26 1.44 -5.89
CA GLY A 107 -15.54 1.49 -6.57
C GLY A 107 -16.49 0.36 -6.19
N GLU A 108 -15.95 -0.79 -5.78
CA GLU A 108 -16.71 -1.98 -5.42
C GLU A 108 -17.23 -1.95 -3.96
N LEU A 109 -16.69 -1.06 -3.13
CA LEU A 109 -17.03 -0.97 -1.73
C LEU A 109 -18.56 -0.89 -1.49
N LYS A 110 -19.24 -0.08 -2.30
CA LYS A 110 -20.70 0.14 -2.20
C LYS A 110 -21.57 -1.06 -2.60
N HIS A 111 -21.01 -2.08 -3.21
CA HIS A 111 -21.74 -3.26 -3.66
C HIS A 111 -21.87 -4.37 -2.60
N GLY A 112 -21.53 -4.07 -1.34
CA GLY A 112 -21.70 -5.00 -0.22
C GLY A 112 -20.87 -4.61 0.99
N THR A 113 -19.55 -4.56 0.85
CA THR A 113 -18.60 -4.39 1.96
C THR A 113 -18.80 -3.07 2.75
N ILE A 114 -19.38 -2.05 2.14
CA ILE A 114 -19.70 -0.79 2.83
C ILE A 114 -20.63 -1.02 4.04
N ALA A 115 -21.38 -2.11 4.07
CA ALA A 115 -22.23 -2.49 5.21
C ALA A 115 -21.43 -2.82 6.48
N LEU A 116 -20.15 -3.15 6.34
CA LEU A 116 -19.22 -3.45 7.44
C LEU A 116 -18.53 -2.19 8.00
N ILE A 117 -18.74 -1.04 7.35
CA ILE A 117 -18.17 0.22 7.80
C ILE A 117 -19.03 0.79 8.93
N GLU A 118 -18.44 0.87 10.09
CA GLU A 118 -19.04 1.40 11.32
C GLU A 118 -18.13 2.47 11.96
N PRO A 119 -18.64 3.25 12.92
CA PRO A 119 -17.85 4.28 13.59
C PRO A 119 -16.56 3.72 14.21
N GLY A 120 -15.42 4.36 13.88
CA GLY A 120 -14.10 3.98 14.36
C GLY A 120 -13.40 2.87 13.56
N ARG A 121 -14.06 2.24 12.57
CA ARG A 121 -13.45 1.25 11.69
C ARG A 121 -12.34 1.89 10.85
N LEU A 122 -11.15 1.28 10.83
CA LEU A 122 -10.04 1.79 10.02
C LEU A 122 -10.17 1.36 8.56
N VAL A 123 -10.10 2.35 7.69
CA VAL A 123 -9.97 2.19 6.23
C VAL A 123 -8.65 2.80 5.79
N VAL A 124 -7.77 2.00 5.22
CA VAL A 124 -6.51 2.46 4.62
C VAL A 124 -6.74 2.71 3.14
N ALA A 125 -6.53 3.94 2.68
CA ALA A 125 -6.73 4.34 1.30
C ALA A 125 -5.39 4.64 0.61
N LEU A 126 -5.10 3.96 -0.51
CA LEU A 126 -3.93 4.20 -1.34
C LEU A 126 -4.26 5.25 -2.40
N CYS A 127 -3.52 6.36 -2.41
CA CYS A 127 -3.84 7.60 -3.12
C CYS A 127 -2.69 8.04 -4.05
N THR A 128 -2.19 7.12 -4.92
CA THR A 128 -1.06 7.41 -5.79
C THR A 128 -1.42 7.56 -7.27
N GLN A 129 -2.64 7.14 -7.68
CA GLN A 129 -3.03 7.12 -9.08
C GLN A 129 -3.78 8.40 -9.48
N GLY A 130 -3.07 9.37 -10.07
CA GLY A 130 -3.60 10.69 -10.39
C GLY A 130 -4.86 10.67 -11.25
N ASN A 131 -4.95 9.77 -12.22
CA ASN A 131 -6.10 9.66 -13.13
C ASN A 131 -7.40 9.16 -12.46
N THR A 132 -7.33 8.59 -11.27
CA THR A 132 -8.49 8.06 -10.53
C THR A 132 -8.69 8.69 -9.18
N ILE A 133 -7.83 9.64 -8.79
CA ILE A 133 -7.78 10.20 -7.42
C ILE A 133 -9.11 10.86 -7.01
N GLU A 134 -9.78 11.60 -7.89
CA GLU A 134 -11.05 12.26 -7.55
C GLU A 134 -12.16 11.25 -7.24
N LYS A 135 -12.18 10.14 -7.99
CA LYS A 135 -13.13 9.05 -7.73
C LYS A 135 -12.82 8.34 -6.40
N LEU A 136 -11.54 8.19 -6.07
CA LEU A 136 -11.12 7.62 -4.79
C LEU A 136 -11.50 8.55 -3.63
N ARG A 137 -11.28 9.86 -3.75
CA ARG A 137 -11.70 10.86 -2.76
C ARG A 137 -13.20 10.81 -2.48
N SER A 138 -14.02 10.60 -3.52
CA SER A 138 -15.45 10.37 -3.34
C SER A 138 -15.73 9.11 -2.49
N ASN A 139 -15.03 8.01 -2.76
CA ASN A 139 -15.19 6.79 -1.95
C ASN A 139 -14.69 6.97 -0.51
N ILE A 140 -13.62 7.74 -0.28
CA ILE A 140 -13.16 8.09 1.06
C ILE A 140 -14.25 8.87 1.81
N ARG A 141 -14.88 9.86 1.17
CA ARG A 141 -15.99 10.60 1.79
C ARG A 141 -17.17 9.68 2.14
N GLU A 142 -17.48 8.70 1.30
CA GLU A 142 -18.53 7.71 1.56
C GLU A 142 -18.30 6.90 2.85
N VAL A 143 -17.08 6.50 3.15
CA VAL A 143 -16.76 5.79 4.39
C VAL A 143 -16.67 6.73 5.59
N LEU A 144 -16.14 7.96 5.40
CA LEU A 144 -16.09 8.97 6.46
C LEU A 144 -17.51 9.35 6.95
N THR A 145 -18.50 9.47 6.05
CA THR A 145 -19.90 9.75 6.43
C THR A 145 -20.54 8.63 7.25
N ARG A 146 -19.95 7.44 7.28
CA ARG A 146 -20.36 6.30 8.11
C ARG A 146 -19.55 6.18 9.41
N GLY A 147 -18.69 7.18 9.67
CA GLY A 147 -17.87 7.21 10.88
C GLY A 147 -16.57 6.43 10.82
N ALA A 148 -16.15 5.93 9.65
CA ALA A 148 -14.84 5.31 9.52
C ALA A 148 -13.73 6.31 9.86
N VAL A 149 -12.62 5.78 10.36
CA VAL A 149 -11.35 6.48 10.42
C VAL A 149 -10.57 6.13 9.15
N VAL A 150 -10.01 7.13 8.47
CA VAL A 150 -9.27 6.89 7.24
C VAL A 150 -7.80 7.23 7.42
N LEU A 151 -6.92 6.28 7.09
CA LEU A 151 -5.48 6.46 6.94
C LEU A 151 -5.15 6.47 5.45
N THR A 152 -4.56 7.54 4.94
CA THR A 152 -4.13 7.61 3.54
C THR A 152 -2.64 7.29 3.40
N ILE A 153 -2.29 6.62 2.30
CA ILE A 153 -0.92 6.47 1.81
C ILE A 153 -0.88 7.12 0.44
N GLY A 154 -0.12 8.21 0.30
CA GLY A 154 -0.10 8.99 -0.94
C GLY A 154 1.09 9.93 -1.00
N TYR A 155 1.07 10.84 -1.96
CA TYR A 155 2.17 11.78 -2.15
C TYR A 155 2.18 12.87 -1.07
N GLU A 156 3.39 13.30 -0.67
CA GLU A 156 3.58 14.34 0.35
C GLU A 156 3.02 15.70 -0.09
N ASP A 157 3.10 16.02 -1.38
CA ASP A 157 2.65 17.25 -2.01
C ASP A 157 1.13 17.28 -2.31
N SER A 158 0.38 16.27 -1.89
CA SER A 158 -1.06 16.22 -2.09
C SER A 158 -1.82 16.90 -0.95
N ASP A 159 -2.35 18.10 -1.19
CA ASP A 159 -3.11 18.84 -0.19
C ASP A 159 -4.55 18.33 -0.01
N ALA A 160 -5.11 17.74 -1.04
CA ALA A 160 -6.50 17.31 -0.99
C ALA A 160 -6.77 16.15 -0.01
N GLU A 161 -5.79 15.28 0.24
CA GLU A 161 -5.89 14.26 1.29
C GLU A 161 -5.79 14.86 2.69
N LYS A 162 -5.13 16.01 2.86
CA LYS A 162 -5.07 16.74 4.15
C LYS A 162 -6.45 17.21 4.61
N GLU A 163 -7.33 17.53 3.67
CA GLU A 163 -8.70 17.95 3.97
C GLU A 163 -9.60 16.76 4.37
N LEU A 164 -9.25 15.55 3.97
CA LEU A 164 -10.05 14.36 4.23
C LEU A 164 -9.71 13.68 5.56
N THR A 165 -8.43 13.68 5.95
CA THR A 165 -7.97 13.00 7.16
C THR A 165 -6.67 13.58 7.71
N GLU A 166 -6.51 13.50 9.03
CA GLU A 166 -5.27 13.80 9.74
C GLU A 166 -4.26 12.62 9.70
N TYR A 167 -4.73 11.41 9.39
CA TYR A 167 -3.88 10.22 9.37
C TYR A 167 -3.33 9.99 7.97
N ARG A 168 -2.07 10.37 7.78
CA ARG A 168 -1.42 10.31 6.48
C ARG A 168 -0.02 9.72 6.60
N LEU A 169 0.28 8.77 5.72
CA LEU A 169 1.61 8.30 5.42
C LEU A 169 1.98 8.78 4.02
N THR A 170 3.10 9.43 3.90
CA THR A 170 3.50 10.09 2.65
C THR A 170 4.69 9.40 2.00
N ILE A 171 4.73 9.49 0.69
CA ILE A 171 5.84 9.05 -0.15
C ILE A 171 6.30 10.22 -1.03
N PRO A 172 7.58 10.27 -1.41
CA PRO A 172 8.09 11.22 -2.39
C PRO A 172 7.39 11.04 -3.74
N ARG A 173 7.18 12.15 -4.46
CA ARG A 173 6.55 12.13 -5.79
C ARG A 173 7.35 11.26 -6.76
N THR A 174 6.67 10.39 -7.47
CA THR A 174 7.20 9.57 -8.55
C THR A 174 6.17 9.42 -9.68
N ASP A 175 6.53 8.72 -10.74
CA ASP A 175 5.57 8.36 -11.79
C ASP A 175 4.51 7.38 -11.26
N ASP A 176 3.26 7.57 -11.63
CA ASP A 176 2.14 6.75 -11.15
C ASP A 176 2.33 5.25 -11.44
N LEU A 177 3.05 4.89 -12.52
CA LEU A 177 3.39 3.49 -12.82
C LEU A 177 4.39 2.88 -11.83
N LEU A 178 5.23 3.71 -11.21
CA LEU A 178 6.29 3.31 -10.29
C LEU A 178 5.88 3.50 -8.82
N ALA A 179 4.82 4.26 -8.58
CA ALA A 179 4.33 4.55 -7.23
C ALA A 179 4.07 3.30 -6.37
N PRO A 180 3.55 2.17 -6.89
CA PRO A 180 3.36 0.96 -6.09
C PRO A 180 4.62 0.45 -5.42
N ALA A 181 5.79 0.62 -6.05
CA ALA A 181 7.08 0.20 -5.47
C ALA A 181 7.49 1.02 -4.23
N LEU A 182 7.04 2.27 -4.14
CA LEU A 182 7.28 3.12 -2.96
C LEU A 182 6.13 3.02 -1.95
N ALA A 183 4.88 3.04 -2.39
CA ALA A 183 3.73 3.03 -1.50
C ALA A 183 3.54 1.71 -0.74
N VAL A 184 4.14 0.60 -1.22
CA VAL A 184 4.18 -0.64 -0.47
C VAL A 184 5.02 -0.53 0.82
N ILE A 185 6.04 0.34 0.86
CA ILE A 185 6.97 0.46 1.99
C ILE A 185 6.22 0.90 3.27
N PRO A 186 5.50 2.05 3.30
CA PRO A 186 4.75 2.43 4.50
C PRO A 186 3.64 1.43 4.86
N ALA A 187 3.06 0.71 3.89
CA ALA A 187 2.08 -0.33 4.16
C ALA A 187 2.73 -1.56 4.85
N GLN A 188 3.91 -2.00 4.40
CA GLN A 188 4.68 -3.07 5.03
C GLN A 188 5.14 -2.68 6.44
N LEU A 189 5.63 -1.46 6.61
CA LEU A 189 6.02 -0.92 7.92
C LEU A 189 4.83 -0.84 8.87
N PHE A 190 3.65 -0.44 8.39
CA PHE A 190 2.44 -0.40 9.20
C PHE A 190 2.07 -1.81 9.72
N ALA A 191 2.09 -2.80 8.83
CA ALA A 191 1.87 -4.20 9.22
C ALA A 191 2.90 -4.69 10.24
N TYR A 192 4.19 -4.38 10.02
CA TYR A 192 5.29 -4.72 10.92
C TYR A 192 5.09 -4.13 12.31
N TYR A 193 4.84 -2.82 12.42
CA TYR A 193 4.63 -2.19 13.71
C TYR A 193 3.32 -2.60 14.39
N CYS A 194 2.27 -2.91 13.64
CA CYS A 194 1.07 -3.53 14.22
C CYS A 194 1.40 -4.91 14.85
N ALA A 195 2.22 -5.74 14.19
CA ALA A 195 2.67 -7.01 14.74
C ALA A 195 3.46 -6.83 16.04
N ILE A 196 4.42 -5.91 16.05
CA ILE A 196 5.22 -5.57 17.25
C ILE A 196 4.34 -5.09 18.40
N GLN A 197 3.38 -4.17 18.14
CA GLN A 197 2.46 -3.66 19.16
C GLN A 197 1.56 -4.76 19.74
N ARG A 198 1.26 -5.79 18.95
CA ARG A 198 0.51 -6.98 19.39
C ARG A 198 1.38 -8.04 20.07
N GLY A 199 2.70 -7.84 20.17
CA GLY A 199 3.65 -8.77 20.79
C GLY A 199 3.99 -9.98 19.94
N TYR A 200 3.80 -9.90 18.61
CA TYR A 200 4.13 -10.97 17.67
C TYR A 200 5.51 -10.77 17.05
N ASP A 201 6.15 -11.89 16.72
CA ASP A 201 7.40 -11.92 15.95
C ASP A 201 7.09 -11.91 14.44
N PRO A 202 7.34 -10.79 13.72
CA PRO A 202 7.03 -10.69 12.30
C PRO A 202 7.89 -11.60 11.43
N ASP A 203 9.04 -12.07 11.92
CA ASP A 203 9.93 -12.96 11.18
C ASP A 203 9.49 -14.43 11.25
N LYS A 204 8.69 -14.77 12.26
CA LYS A 204 8.20 -16.14 12.51
C LYS A 204 6.69 -16.20 12.65
N PRO A 205 5.94 -15.83 11.60
CA PRO A 205 4.49 -15.87 11.65
C PRO A 205 3.98 -17.31 11.81
N ARG A 206 2.94 -17.46 12.64
CA ARG A 206 2.30 -18.77 12.85
C ARG A 206 1.66 -19.29 11.56
N ASN A 207 1.66 -20.62 11.39
CA ASN A 207 1.00 -21.33 10.28
C ASN A 207 1.52 -21.00 8.89
N LEU A 208 2.64 -20.30 8.77
CA LEU A 208 3.27 -19.97 7.49
C LEU A 208 4.67 -20.60 7.43
N ALA A 209 5.02 -21.05 6.25
CA ALA A 209 6.36 -21.54 5.92
C ALA A 209 6.73 -21.10 4.50
N LYS A 210 8.05 -20.95 4.22
CA LYS A 210 8.55 -20.59 2.87
C LYS A 210 8.23 -21.65 1.83
N SER A 211 8.16 -22.91 2.23
CA SER A 211 7.71 -24.02 1.39
C SER A 211 6.79 -24.92 2.21
N VAL A 212 5.65 -25.26 1.64
CA VAL A 212 4.75 -26.24 2.22
C VAL A 212 5.30 -27.62 1.81
N THR A 213 5.78 -28.39 2.79
CA THR A 213 6.36 -29.73 2.58
C THR A 213 5.47 -30.85 3.13
N VAL A 214 4.25 -30.52 3.53
CA VAL A 214 3.26 -31.51 4.04
C VAL A 214 2.23 -31.75 2.96
N GLU A 215 2.07 -33.01 2.60
CA GLU A 215 0.94 -33.51 1.82
C GLU A 215 -0.26 -33.79 2.71
#